data_2abdb8a1639323477a39efeb52577f68
#
_entry.id   2abdb8a1639323477a39efeb52577f68
#
_cell.length_a   1.000
_cell.length_b   1.000
_cell.length_c   1.000
_cell.angle_alpha   90.00
_cell.angle_beta   90.00
_cell.angle_gamma   90.00
#
_symmetry.space_group_name_H-M   'P 1'
#
loop_
_entity.id
_entity.type
_entity.pdbx_description
1 polymer ?
#
loop_
_entity_poly.entity_id
_entity_poly.type
_entity_poly.pdbx_seq_one_letter_code
_entity_poly.pdbx_strand_id
1 'polypeptide(L)'
;MKEQEITLSEILSAREERVALQNALLEQYRVPVISFTMNMAGPVKLTALSHRAFAWGIEQLRLGFSQNKFSVLAEQSRSLPTGDEAYFAVDALAERVKALCVEIEESSVAGRLYDMDVIGLDGKKLERGVERPCIVCGEPGRGCASRRVHTAAEVREAGDRVLEQALFLHDRAEISRLATSALLEEVSVTPKPGLVDRANNGSHRDMDFSSFQASAAALVPYWAECFGIQNATCKVQNEGTDPSTTLRSAQDDRRRTITPAETFAALRPIGKQAERDMLAATGGVNTHKGAIFTLGVLCGAIGRRWTAREGFPSVDIILDEAAAMTRETLEQELPAAHWNTAGEALYRQYGTRGIRGEVADGLPAVREVSLPVFRAMLAQGLDRNHAAAVTLLHLIANVEDTNLLHRGGPAGAAWAREQAAELLFPACHSERSEESVPPAASLEKRTDSSTSPRSAQNDRQETLMPKAAELILGSRVPSLQEIAELDRQFIQRKLSPGGCADLLAVTLFLDSLPTEL
;
A
#
# COMPACT_ATOMS: atom_id res chain seq x y z
N MET A 1 15.98 13.03 -7.50
CA MET A 1 16.16 14.52 -7.54
C MET A 1 17.63 14.85 -7.35
N LYS A 2 18.23 15.78 -8.15
CA LYS A 2 19.65 16.17 -8.03
C LYS A 2 19.76 17.35 -7.06
N GLU A 3 20.46 17.16 -5.95
CA GLU A 3 20.72 18.21 -4.96
C GLU A 3 21.70 19.22 -5.54
N GLN A 4 21.39 20.53 -5.41
CA GLN A 4 22.17 21.66 -5.92
C GLN A 4 22.42 22.67 -4.82
N GLU A 5 23.66 23.12 -4.71
CA GLU A 5 24.00 24.26 -3.85
C GLU A 5 23.59 25.57 -4.53
N ILE A 6 23.00 26.46 -3.76
CA ILE A 6 22.54 27.77 -4.22
C ILE A 6 23.33 28.90 -3.58
N THR A 7 23.52 29.97 -4.33
CA THR A 7 24.20 31.19 -3.90
C THR A 7 23.28 32.13 -3.12
N LEU A 8 23.90 33.06 -2.38
CA LEU A 8 23.14 34.09 -1.68
C LEU A 8 22.32 34.98 -2.65
N SER A 9 22.86 35.26 -3.84
CA SER A 9 22.16 36.06 -4.87
C SER A 9 20.90 35.35 -5.35
N GLU A 10 20.95 34.05 -5.59
CA GLU A 10 19.77 33.26 -6.00
C GLU A 10 18.70 33.24 -4.89
N ILE A 11 19.12 33.13 -3.61
CA ILE A 11 18.18 33.21 -2.47
C ILE A 11 17.49 34.57 -2.41
N LEU A 12 18.22 35.65 -2.64
CA LEU A 12 17.65 37.01 -2.60
C LEU A 12 16.67 37.26 -3.76
N SER A 13 17.05 36.81 -4.98
CA SER A 13 16.16 36.89 -6.16
C SER A 13 14.86 36.11 -5.93
N ALA A 14 14.97 34.86 -5.44
CA ALA A 14 13.78 34.06 -5.14
C ALA A 14 12.86 34.67 -4.08
N ARG A 15 13.43 35.41 -3.09
CA ARG A 15 12.63 36.16 -2.11
C ARG A 15 11.89 37.32 -2.72
N GLU A 16 12.52 38.06 -3.62
CA GLU A 16 11.88 39.19 -4.34
C GLU A 16 10.75 38.69 -5.22
N GLU A 17 10.96 37.62 -5.98
CA GLU A 17 9.93 36.97 -6.79
C GLU A 17 8.76 36.47 -5.95
N ARG A 18 9.04 35.89 -4.76
CA ARG A 18 8.03 35.44 -3.82
C ARG A 18 7.14 36.58 -3.35
N VAL A 19 7.75 37.71 -2.98
CA VAL A 19 7.00 38.90 -2.56
C VAL A 19 6.17 39.47 -3.71
N ALA A 20 6.70 39.48 -4.92
CA ALA A 20 5.97 39.93 -6.11
C ALA A 20 4.72 39.06 -6.37
N LEU A 21 4.86 37.74 -6.26
CA LEU A 21 3.75 36.80 -6.43
C LEU A 21 2.71 36.93 -5.32
N GLN A 22 3.12 37.08 -4.07
CA GLN A 22 2.23 37.32 -2.94
C GLN A 22 1.39 38.56 -3.16
N ASN A 23 2.01 39.67 -3.58
CA ASN A 23 1.31 40.95 -3.87
C ASN A 23 0.34 40.78 -5.06
N ALA A 24 0.73 40.12 -6.12
CA ALA A 24 -0.14 39.84 -7.27
C ALA A 24 -1.40 39.05 -6.86
N LEU A 25 -1.25 38.02 -6.04
CA LEU A 25 -2.39 37.25 -5.53
C LEU A 25 -3.30 38.07 -4.61
N LEU A 26 -2.73 38.87 -3.71
CA LEU A 26 -3.49 39.80 -2.85
C LEU A 26 -4.28 40.83 -3.67
N GLU A 27 -3.67 41.39 -4.72
CA GLU A 27 -4.31 42.36 -5.60
C GLU A 27 -5.44 41.73 -6.42
N GLN A 28 -5.21 40.56 -6.96
CA GLN A 28 -6.16 39.84 -7.81
C GLN A 28 -7.37 39.33 -7.05
N TYR A 29 -7.15 38.65 -5.90
CA TYR A 29 -8.22 37.91 -5.19
C TYR A 29 -8.80 38.68 -4.00
N ARG A 30 -8.10 39.69 -3.44
CA ARG A 30 -8.55 40.50 -2.30
C ARG A 30 -8.87 39.67 -1.04
N VAL A 31 -8.15 38.58 -0.83
CA VAL A 31 -8.23 37.71 0.35
C VAL A 31 -6.82 37.42 0.90
N PRO A 32 -6.68 36.97 2.15
CA PRO A 32 -5.38 36.57 2.70
C PRO A 32 -4.70 35.51 1.84
N VAL A 33 -3.36 35.59 1.77
CA VAL A 33 -2.53 34.65 1.03
C VAL A 33 -1.63 33.85 1.98
N ILE A 34 -1.67 32.54 1.91
CA ILE A 34 -0.66 31.66 2.54
C ILE A 34 0.53 31.56 1.58
N SER A 35 1.73 31.75 2.12
CA SER A 35 3.00 31.46 1.46
C SER A 35 3.70 30.37 2.24
N PHE A 36 3.72 29.16 1.71
CA PHE A 36 4.30 27.97 2.35
C PHE A 36 5.65 27.62 1.73
N THR A 37 6.68 27.49 2.57
CA THR A 37 8.03 27.03 2.22
C THR A 37 8.59 26.11 3.31
N MET A 38 9.74 25.46 3.02
CA MET A 38 10.48 24.67 4.00
C MET A 38 11.65 25.47 4.56
N ASN A 39 11.84 25.45 5.88
CA ASN A 39 12.96 26.09 6.55
C ASN A 39 14.19 25.15 6.57
N MET A 40 14.95 25.10 5.47
CA MET A 40 16.11 24.24 5.31
C MET A 40 17.42 25.00 5.54
N ALA A 41 18.27 24.48 6.44
CA ALA A 41 19.60 25.07 6.71
C ALA A 41 20.62 24.72 5.61
N GLY A 42 21.65 25.55 5.47
CA GLY A 42 22.74 25.32 4.51
C GLY A 42 22.44 25.75 3.07
N PRO A 43 23.36 25.51 2.13
CA PRO A 43 23.22 25.97 0.75
C PRO A 43 22.28 25.10 -0.10
N VAL A 44 22.04 23.84 0.26
CA VAL A 44 21.07 22.96 -0.45
C VAL A 44 19.71 23.11 0.20
N LYS A 45 18.73 23.64 -0.53
CA LYS A 45 17.35 23.89 -0.03
C LYS A 45 16.34 22.84 -0.47
N LEU A 46 16.54 22.27 -1.66
CA LEU A 46 15.68 21.26 -2.23
C LEU A 46 16.35 19.88 -2.14
N THR A 47 15.73 18.96 -1.40
CA THR A 47 16.16 17.58 -1.27
C THR A 47 14.93 16.66 -1.38
N ALA A 48 15.15 15.37 -1.60
CA ALA A 48 14.06 14.39 -1.61
C ALA A 48 13.26 14.42 -0.28
N LEU A 49 13.93 14.56 0.86
CA LEU A 49 13.24 14.68 2.16
C LEU A 49 12.38 15.93 2.27
N SER A 50 12.96 17.11 1.93
CA SER A 50 12.20 18.37 2.01
C SER A 50 11.04 18.39 1.03
N HIS A 51 11.22 17.86 -0.18
CA HIS A 51 10.18 17.79 -1.19
C HIS A 51 8.99 16.93 -0.75
N ARG A 52 9.26 15.72 -0.25
CA ARG A 52 8.21 14.83 0.28
C ARG A 52 7.47 15.45 1.48
N ALA A 53 8.21 16.02 2.42
CA ALA A 53 7.59 16.70 3.57
C ALA A 53 6.78 17.93 3.17
N PHE A 54 7.22 18.68 2.16
CA PHE A 54 6.49 19.80 1.59
C PHE A 54 5.16 19.35 0.94
N ALA A 55 5.21 18.28 0.12
CA ALA A 55 4.01 17.70 -0.48
C ALA A 55 2.99 17.29 0.59
N TRP A 56 3.47 16.62 1.65
CA TRP A 56 2.61 16.30 2.79
C TRP A 56 2.03 17.54 3.49
N GLY A 57 2.81 18.63 3.64
CA GLY A 57 2.31 19.91 4.18
C GLY A 57 1.19 20.53 3.34
N ILE A 58 1.26 20.41 2.01
CA ILE A 58 0.17 20.82 1.10
C ILE A 58 -1.10 19.99 1.35
N GLU A 59 -0.97 18.66 1.50
CA GLU A 59 -2.11 17.80 1.80
C GLU A 59 -2.78 18.15 3.13
N GLN A 60 -1.98 18.45 4.16
CA GLN A 60 -2.50 18.91 5.46
C GLN A 60 -3.25 20.26 5.32
N LEU A 61 -2.74 21.20 4.52
CA LEU A 61 -3.43 22.45 4.23
C LEU A 61 -4.77 22.21 3.54
N ARG A 62 -4.80 21.38 2.48
CA ARG A 62 -6.04 21.05 1.75
C ARG A 62 -7.08 20.39 2.67
N LEU A 63 -6.63 19.44 3.52
CA LEU A 63 -7.49 18.82 4.53
C LEU A 63 -8.03 19.85 5.53
N GLY A 64 -7.16 20.72 6.04
CA GLY A 64 -7.53 21.79 6.96
C GLY A 64 -8.52 22.77 6.34
N PHE A 65 -8.38 23.15 5.06
CA PHE A 65 -9.36 23.97 4.35
C PHE A 65 -10.73 23.28 4.27
N SER A 66 -10.75 22.00 3.94
CA SER A 66 -12.00 21.24 3.87
C SER A 66 -12.69 21.16 5.24
N GLN A 67 -11.97 20.83 6.30
CA GLN A 67 -12.49 20.72 7.66
C GLN A 67 -13.03 22.05 8.21
N ASN A 68 -12.34 23.16 7.92
CA ASN A 68 -12.74 24.50 8.35
C ASN A 68 -13.72 25.18 7.38
N LYS A 69 -14.08 24.51 6.26
CA LYS A 69 -14.94 25.05 5.20
C LYS A 69 -14.40 26.36 4.63
N PHE A 70 -13.08 26.46 4.48
CA PHE A 70 -12.45 27.60 3.81
C PHE A 70 -12.52 27.42 2.30
N SER A 71 -12.84 28.48 1.58
CA SER A 71 -12.83 28.49 0.12
C SER A 71 -11.46 28.92 -0.38
N VAL A 72 -10.83 28.10 -1.20
CA VAL A 72 -9.55 28.42 -1.85
C VAL A 72 -9.85 28.98 -3.24
N LEU A 73 -9.52 30.24 -3.46
CA LEU A 73 -9.76 30.93 -4.74
C LEU A 73 -8.63 30.74 -5.74
N ALA A 74 -7.40 30.48 -5.25
CA ALA A 74 -6.26 30.15 -6.07
C ALA A 74 -5.29 29.26 -5.28
N GLU A 75 -4.68 28.31 -5.98
CA GLU A 75 -3.58 27.50 -5.51
C GLU A 75 -2.49 27.47 -6.58
N GLN A 76 -1.25 27.75 -6.20
CA GLN A 76 -0.08 27.69 -7.08
C GLN A 76 1.06 27.03 -6.31
N SER A 77 1.80 26.13 -6.96
CA SER A 77 3.03 25.53 -6.41
C SER A 77 4.13 25.52 -7.45
N ARG A 78 5.38 25.62 -6.99
CA ARG A 78 6.56 25.53 -7.84
C ARG A 78 7.71 24.87 -7.08
N SER A 79 8.51 24.10 -7.80
CA SER A 79 9.73 23.48 -7.27
C SER A 79 10.94 24.15 -7.91
N LEU A 80 11.78 24.76 -7.08
CA LEU A 80 12.93 25.55 -7.49
C LEU A 80 14.18 25.03 -6.78
N PRO A 81 15.41 25.26 -7.31
CA PRO A 81 16.62 24.95 -6.59
C PRO A 81 16.71 25.63 -5.20
N THR A 82 16.03 26.78 -5.05
CA THR A 82 15.91 27.54 -3.79
C THR A 82 14.89 26.96 -2.82
N GLY A 83 14.23 25.86 -3.14
CA GLY A 83 13.22 25.13 -2.37
C GLY A 83 11.86 25.12 -3.03
N ASP A 84 10.99 24.26 -2.50
CA ASP A 84 9.59 24.21 -2.89
C ASP A 84 8.81 25.38 -2.29
N GLU A 85 7.84 25.90 -3.03
CA GLU A 85 6.97 26.99 -2.64
C GLU A 85 5.53 26.72 -3.04
N ALA A 86 4.57 27.03 -2.15
CA ALA A 86 3.15 26.99 -2.46
C ALA A 86 2.44 28.26 -1.95
N TYR A 87 1.41 28.66 -2.68
CA TYR A 87 0.61 29.86 -2.41
C TYR A 87 -0.86 29.50 -2.49
N PHE A 88 -1.63 29.98 -1.49
CA PHE A 88 -3.07 29.78 -1.44
C PHE A 88 -3.76 31.09 -1.15
N ALA A 89 -4.63 31.54 -2.05
CA ALA A 89 -5.54 32.65 -1.78
C ALA A 89 -6.81 32.11 -1.12
N VAL A 90 -7.03 32.40 0.15
CA VAL A 90 -8.05 31.74 0.98
C VAL A 90 -9.13 32.75 1.40
N ASP A 91 -10.38 32.52 1.01
CA ASP A 91 -11.53 33.35 1.40
C ASP A 91 -11.99 33.02 2.83
N ALA A 92 -11.25 33.56 3.79
CA ALA A 92 -11.51 33.47 5.22
C ALA A 92 -10.81 34.62 5.97
N LEU A 93 -11.14 34.84 7.24
CA LEU A 93 -10.43 35.80 8.07
C LEU A 93 -8.95 35.42 8.25
N ALA A 94 -8.05 36.38 8.07
CA ALA A 94 -6.60 36.13 8.10
C ALA A 94 -6.13 35.45 9.41
N GLU A 95 -6.72 35.82 10.54
CA GLU A 95 -6.43 35.26 11.85
C GLU A 95 -6.83 33.77 11.94
N ARG A 96 -7.96 33.38 11.32
CA ARG A 96 -8.40 31.99 11.26
C ARG A 96 -7.50 31.17 10.35
N VAL A 97 -7.10 31.73 9.22
CA VAL A 97 -6.13 31.10 8.31
C VAL A 97 -4.79 30.89 9.01
N LYS A 98 -4.33 31.93 9.78
CA LYS A 98 -3.08 31.83 10.55
C LYS A 98 -3.17 30.79 11.65
N ALA A 99 -4.30 30.69 12.36
CA ALA A 99 -4.51 29.66 13.37
C ALA A 99 -4.40 28.24 12.80
N LEU A 100 -5.01 27.98 11.62
CA LEU A 100 -4.87 26.70 10.92
C LEU A 100 -3.40 26.42 10.55
N CYS A 101 -2.68 27.40 9.99
CA CYS A 101 -1.27 27.21 9.66
C CYS A 101 -0.43 26.86 10.90
N VAL A 102 -0.66 27.53 12.02
CA VAL A 102 0.03 27.23 13.29
C VAL A 102 -0.31 25.85 13.80
N GLU A 103 -1.58 25.43 13.75
CA GLU A 103 -2.02 24.10 14.11
C GLU A 103 -1.30 23.01 13.28
N ILE A 104 -1.20 23.17 11.96
CA ILE A 104 -0.48 22.25 11.07
C ILE A 104 1.01 22.22 11.43
N GLU A 105 1.63 23.39 11.63
CA GLU A 105 3.04 23.49 12.02
C GLU A 105 3.34 22.85 13.40
N GLU A 106 2.36 22.68 14.26
CA GLU A 106 2.47 22.07 15.60
C GLU A 106 1.99 20.61 15.66
N SER A 107 1.16 20.18 14.71
CA SER A 107 0.53 18.86 14.71
C SER A 107 1.48 17.71 14.39
N SER A 108 2.60 17.97 13.72
CA SER A 108 3.54 16.95 13.31
C SER A 108 5.00 17.33 13.54
N VAL A 109 5.86 16.33 13.60
CA VAL A 109 7.33 16.54 13.73
C VAL A 109 7.87 17.31 12.51
N ALA A 110 7.35 17.04 11.29
CA ALA A 110 7.71 17.77 10.07
C ALA A 110 7.35 19.26 10.13
N GLY A 111 6.24 19.60 10.78
CA GLY A 111 5.77 20.97 10.95
C GLY A 111 6.80 21.89 11.61
N ARG A 112 7.79 21.31 12.29
CA ARG A 112 8.93 22.04 12.82
C ARG A 112 9.74 22.75 11.75
N LEU A 113 9.75 22.22 10.53
CA LEU A 113 10.45 22.79 9.37
C LEU A 113 9.52 23.49 8.38
N TYR A 114 8.22 23.49 8.62
CA TYR A 114 7.26 24.25 7.82
C TYR A 114 7.36 25.73 8.13
N ASP A 115 7.29 26.58 7.11
CA ASP A 115 7.21 28.04 7.20
C ASP A 115 5.97 28.49 6.44
N MET A 116 4.81 28.50 7.14
CA MET A 116 3.50 28.83 6.60
C MET A 116 3.14 30.26 6.99
N ASP A 117 3.59 31.20 6.17
CA ASP A 117 3.32 32.61 6.36
C ASP A 117 1.94 33.00 5.83
N VAL A 118 1.19 33.73 6.60
CA VAL A 118 -0.08 34.33 6.16
C VAL A 118 0.10 35.81 5.98
N ILE A 119 -0.17 36.30 4.78
CA ILE A 119 -0.09 37.70 4.40
C ILE A 119 -1.52 38.28 4.39
N GLY A 120 -1.76 39.30 5.23
CA GLY A 120 -3.03 40.00 5.30
C GLY A 120 -3.26 40.95 4.13
N LEU A 121 -4.47 41.50 4.03
CA LEU A 121 -4.85 42.46 2.98
C LEU A 121 -4.04 43.78 3.00
N ASP A 122 -3.40 44.08 4.12
CA ASP A 122 -2.48 45.21 4.29
C ASP A 122 -1.05 44.89 3.76
N GLY A 123 -0.86 43.71 3.18
CA GLY A 123 0.44 43.23 2.69
C GLY A 123 1.41 42.80 3.80
N LYS A 124 0.97 42.78 5.06
CA LYS A 124 1.81 42.41 6.18
C LYS A 124 1.63 40.94 6.55
N LYS A 125 2.74 40.35 6.97
CA LYS A 125 2.77 38.99 7.50
C LYS A 125 2.18 38.94 8.92
N LEU A 126 1.25 38.05 9.19
CA LEU A 126 0.72 37.80 10.52
C LEU A 126 1.75 37.07 11.40
N GLU A 127 1.91 37.58 12.62
CA GLU A 127 2.82 36.98 13.59
C GLU A 127 2.27 35.65 14.15
N ARG A 128 3.18 34.73 14.50
CA ARG A 128 2.84 33.46 15.08
C ARG A 128 2.44 33.56 16.57
N GLY A 129 2.94 34.54 17.28
CA GLY A 129 2.71 34.70 18.73
C GLY A 129 3.66 33.92 19.64
N VAL A 130 4.16 32.77 19.23
CA VAL A 130 5.04 31.88 20.04
C VAL A 130 6.34 31.61 19.31
N GLU A 131 7.47 31.73 20.03
CA GLU A 131 8.80 31.43 19.49
C GLU A 131 9.03 29.89 19.43
N ARG A 132 9.59 29.41 18.32
CA ARG A 132 9.97 28.00 18.18
C ARG A 132 11.29 27.70 18.90
N PRO A 133 11.42 26.59 19.63
CA PRO A 133 12.69 26.16 20.21
C PRO A 133 13.69 25.81 19.13
N CYS A 134 14.98 25.84 19.43
CA CYS A 134 16.04 25.43 18.52
C CYS A 134 15.92 23.94 18.18
N ILE A 135 16.05 23.59 16.90
CA ILE A 135 15.94 22.22 16.41
C ILE A 135 17.09 21.30 16.90
N VAL A 136 18.22 21.88 17.30
CA VAL A 136 19.42 21.14 17.76
C VAL A 136 19.42 20.94 19.28
N CYS A 137 19.19 22.02 20.06
CA CYS A 137 19.34 21.99 21.53
C CYS A 137 18.07 22.22 22.33
N GLY A 138 16.94 22.55 21.68
CA GLY A 138 15.68 22.80 22.38
C GLY A 138 15.55 24.18 23.06
N GLU A 139 16.62 24.95 23.19
CA GLU A 139 16.63 26.30 23.74
C GLU A 139 15.90 27.31 22.83
N PRO A 140 15.54 28.54 23.31
CA PRO A 140 14.88 29.55 22.47
C PRO A 140 15.64 29.78 21.15
N GLY A 141 14.98 29.53 20.01
CA GLY A 141 15.62 29.40 18.69
C GLY A 141 16.30 30.69 18.20
N ARG A 142 15.72 31.87 18.47
CA ARG A 142 16.30 33.17 18.11
C ARG A 142 17.66 33.38 18.81
N GLY A 143 17.81 32.94 20.05
CA GLY A 143 19.06 33.02 20.77
C GLY A 143 20.19 32.22 20.16
N CYS A 144 19.89 31.00 19.70
CA CYS A 144 20.86 30.15 19.00
C CYS A 144 21.23 30.69 17.62
N ALA A 145 20.24 31.14 16.82
CA ALA A 145 20.46 31.67 15.48
C ALA A 145 21.29 32.97 15.51
N SER A 146 20.94 33.92 16.39
CA SER A 146 21.64 35.21 16.49
C SER A 146 23.09 35.09 16.96
N ARG A 147 23.35 34.14 17.87
CA ARG A 147 24.71 33.88 18.40
C ARG A 147 25.49 32.84 17.59
N ARG A 148 24.89 32.26 16.55
CA ARG A 148 25.48 31.17 15.74
C ARG A 148 26.02 30.04 16.61
N VAL A 149 25.21 29.58 17.58
CA VAL A 149 25.59 28.54 18.56
C VAL A 149 25.85 27.21 17.87
N HIS A 150 25.12 26.94 16.79
CA HIS A 150 25.24 25.72 15.99
C HIS A 150 25.73 26.04 14.57
N THR A 151 26.51 25.15 14.00
CA THR A 151 26.91 25.21 12.60
C THR A 151 25.74 24.92 11.67
N ALA A 152 25.84 25.38 10.41
CA ALA A 152 24.81 25.05 9.40
C ALA A 152 24.69 23.54 9.16
N ALA A 153 25.80 22.79 9.30
CA ALA A 153 25.82 21.34 9.18
C ALA A 153 25.03 20.65 10.31
N GLU A 154 25.24 21.07 11.56
CA GLU A 154 24.49 20.52 12.70
C GLU A 154 22.98 20.79 12.61
N VAL A 155 22.60 22.01 12.20
CA VAL A 155 21.17 22.36 11.98
C VAL A 155 20.58 21.55 10.83
N ARG A 156 21.36 21.33 9.75
CA ARG A 156 20.94 20.51 8.62
C ARG A 156 20.72 19.07 9.03
N GLU A 157 21.69 18.44 9.70
CA GLU A 157 21.59 17.07 10.17
C GLU A 157 20.40 16.87 11.13
N ALA A 158 20.17 17.84 12.04
CA ALA A 158 19.00 17.81 12.91
C ALA A 158 17.70 17.91 12.11
N GLY A 159 17.64 18.77 11.08
CA GLY A 159 16.50 18.89 10.18
C GLY A 159 16.23 17.60 9.41
N ASP A 160 17.25 16.99 8.83
CA ASP A 160 17.12 15.75 8.07
C ASP A 160 16.61 14.61 8.99
N ARG A 161 17.11 14.46 10.21
CA ARG A 161 16.58 13.50 11.21
C ARG A 161 15.11 13.72 11.54
N VAL A 162 14.71 14.98 11.71
CA VAL A 162 13.31 15.36 11.95
C VAL A 162 12.44 14.94 10.78
N LEU A 163 12.86 15.19 9.54
CA LEU A 163 12.12 14.81 8.34
C LEU A 163 12.06 13.29 8.16
N GLU A 164 13.16 12.57 8.36
CA GLU A 164 13.18 11.10 8.28
C GLU A 164 12.20 10.48 9.29
N GLN A 165 12.21 10.95 10.53
CA GLN A 165 11.27 10.48 11.55
C GLN A 165 9.81 10.80 11.20
N ALA A 166 9.54 12.02 10.74
CA ALA A 166 8.20 12.46 10.39
C ALA A 166 7.63 11.68 9.22
N LEU A 167 8.40 11.49 8.15
CA LEU A 167 8.01 10.72 6.98
C LEU A 167 7.81 9.23 7.30
N PHE A 168 8.65 8.67 8.19
CA PHE A 168 8.43 7.30 8.66
C PHE A 168 7.09 7.14 9.38
N LEU A 169 6.76 8.06 10.29
CA LEU A 169 5.49 8.01 11.02
C LEU A 169 4.27 8.21 10.10
N HIS A 170 4.39 9.13 9.16
CA HIS A 170 3.38 9.39 8.14
C HIS A 170 3.13 8.14 7.28
N ASP A 171 4.18 7.60 6.66
CA ASP A 171 4.04 6.47 5.72
C ASP A 171 3.61 5.19 6.45
N ARG A 172 4.03 5.01 7.71
CA ARG A 172 3.55 3.93 8.57
C ARG A 172 2.04 4.01 8.82
N ALA A 173 1.52 5.20 9.06
CA ALA A 173 0.08 5.41 9.22
C ALA A 173 -0.66 5.22 7.89
N GLU A 174 -0.08 5.69 6.79
CA GLU A 174 -0.64 5.57 5.45
C GLU A 174 -0.74 4.10 5.01
N ILE A 175 0.29 3.26 5.22
CA ILE A 175 0.21 1.82 4.97
C ILE A 175 -0.93 1.17 5.75
N SER A 176 -1.09 1.54 7.03
CA SER A 176 -2.19 1.02 7.84
C SER A 176 -3.56 1.41 7.27
N ARG A 177 -3.70 2.65 6.84
CA ARG A 177 -4.92 3.16 6.20
C ARG A 177 -5.20 2.44 4.88
N LEU A 178 -4.20 2.28 4.01
CA LEU A 178 -4.34 1.64 2.70
C LEU A 178 -4.69 0.16 2.81
N ALA A 179 -4.01 -0.60 3.67
CA ALA A 179 -4.30 -2.02 3.89
C ALA A 179 -5.71 -2.23 4.46
N THR A 180 -6.12 -1.41 5.44
CA THR A 180 -7.47 -1.45 5.98
C THR A 180 -8.52 -1.07 4.93
N SER A 181 -8.26 -0.02 4.14
CA SER A 181 -9.16 0.41 3.06
C SER A 181 -9.32 -0.67 1.99
N ALA A 182 -8.27 -1.39 1.65
CA ALA A 182 -8.33 -2.48 0.68
C ALA A 182 -9.22 -3.64 1.15
N LEU A 183 -9.17 -4.00 2.44
CA LEU A 183 -10.09 -5.00 3.01
C LEU A 183 -11.54 -4.52 2.99
N LEU A 184 -11.78 -3.26 3.33
CA LEU A 184 -13.13 -2.67 3.30
C LEU A 184 -13.66 -2.50 1.87
N GLU A 185 -12.79 -2.17 0.93
CA GLU A 185 -13.14 -2.10 -0.49
C GLU A 185 -13.45 -3.50 -1.03
N GLU A 186 -12.61 -4.51 -0.73
CA GLU A 186 -12.81 -5.89 -1.16
C GLU A 186 -14.20 -6.40 -0.72
N VAL A 187 -14.53 -6.31 0.57
CA VAL A 187 -15.85 -6.78 1.04
C VAL A 187 -17.00 -5.95 0.48
N SER A 188 -16.74 -4.72 0.04
CA SER A 188 -17.76 -3.82 -0.54
C SER A 188 -18.04 -4.08 -2.02
N VAL A 189 -17.13 -4.76 -2.74
CA VAL A 189 -17.35 -5.13 -4.15
C VAL A 189 -18.61 -5.97 -4.27
N THR A 190 -19.52 -5.57 -5.15
CA THR A 190 -20.84 -6.19 -5.30
C THR A 190 -21.27 -6.17 -6.77
N PRO A 191 -21.70 -7.32 -7.35
CA PRO A 191 -21.80 -8.66 -6.73
C PRO A 191 -20.48 -9.42 -6.74
N LYS A 192 -20.31 -10.37 -5.78
CA LYS A 192 -19.17 -11.29 -5.71
C LYS A 192 -19.63 -12.75 -5.65
N PRO A 193 -19.32 -13.60 -6.63
CA PRO A 193 -19.79 -14.97 -6.68
C PRO A 193 -19.45 -15.79 -5.43
N GLY A 194 -20.47 -16.14 -4.63
CA GLY A 194 -20.38 -16.97 -3.44
C GLY A 194 -19.69 -16.35 -2.22
N LEU A 195 -19.32 -15.09 -2.27
CA LEU A 195 -18.64 -14.34 -1.21
C LEU A 195 -19.59 -13.37 -0.51
N VAL A 196 -19.21 -12.97 0.71
CA VAL A 196 -19.91 -11.89 1.42
C VAL A 196 -19.69 -10.57 0.70
N ASP A 197 -20.77 -9.84 0.47
CA ASP A 197 -20.77 -8.50 -0.09
C ASP A 197 -21.84 -7.61 0.56
N ARG A 198 -22.10 -6.44 0.00
CA ARG A 198 -23.16 -5.53 0.51
C ARG A 198 -24.57 -6.04 0.29
N ALA A 199 -24.79 -6.95 -0.68
CA ALA A 199 -26.10 -7.45 -1.05
C ALA A 199 -26.50 -8.70 -0.27
N ASN A 200 -25.53 -9.59 0.03
CA ASN A 200 -25.78 -10.87 0.69
C ASN A 200 -24.52 -11.47 1.34
N ASN A 201 -24.74 -12.56 2.10
CA ASN A 201 -23.67 -13.27 2.81
C ASN A 201 -23.00 -14.36 1.95
N GLY A 202 -23.25 -14.42 0.65
CA GLY A 202 -22.73 -15.46 -0.22
C GLY A 202 -23.07 -16.86 0.27
N SER A 203 -22.10 -17.76 0.24
CA SER A 203 -22.22 -19.15 0.70
C SER A 203 -21.97 -19.33 2.20
N HIS A 204 -22.01 -18.26 3.00
CA HIS A 204 -21.67 -18.24 4.41
C HIS A 204 -22.93 -18.09 5.30
N ARG A 205 -22.91 -18.76 6.47
CA ARG A 205 -23.95 -18.67 7.49
C ARG A 205 -23.47 -18.07 8.80
N ASP A 206 -22.17 -17.97 8.95
CA ASP A 206 -21.44 -17.61 10.15
C ASP A 206 -20.76 -16.23 10.07
N MET A 207 -20.81 -15.60 8.90
CA MET A 207 -20.21 -14.28 8.66
C MET A 207 -21.07 -13.42 7.72
N ASP A 208 -20.98 -12.12 7.90
CA ASP A 208 -21.70 -11.11 7.15
C ASP A 208 -20.81 -9.87 6.90
N PHE A 209 -21.33 -8.88 6.21
CA PHE A 209 -20.62 -7.65 5.91
C PHE A 209 -20.10 -6.93 7.17
N SER A 210 -20.88 -6.95 8.27
CA SER A 210 -20.48 -6.30 9.53
C SER A 210 -19.33 -7.03 10.23
N SER A 211 -19.24 -8.35 10.13
CA SER A 211 -18.14 -9.16 10.64
C SER A 211 -16.83 -8.80 9.95
N PHE A 212 -16.86 -8.58 8.61
CA PHE A 212 -15.69 -8.14 7.85
C PHE A 212 -15.25 -6.72 8.23
N GLN A 213 -16.20 -5.79 8.44
CA GLN A 213 -15.89 -4.45 8.92
C GLN A 213 -15.24 -4.46 10.32
N ALA A 214 -15.80 -5.24 11.25
CA ALA A 214 -15.24 -5.38 12.60
C ALA A 214 -13.82 -5.98 12.57
N SER A 215 -13.61 -6.98 11.73
CA SER A 215 -12.32 -7.60 11.49
C SER A 215 -11.30 -6.59 10.93
N ALA A 216 -11.65 -5.87 9.87
CA ALA A 216 -10.78 -4.87 9.26
C ALA A 216 -10.38 -3.77 10.27
N ALA A 217 -11.32 -3.31 11.11
CA ALA A 217 -11.06 -2.33 12.16
C ALA A 217 -10.08 -2.87 13.23
N ALA A 218 -10.20 -4.13 13.63
CA ALA A 218 -9.32 -4.76 14.60
C ALA A 218 -7.87 -4.92 14.09
N LEU A 219 -7.69 -4.98 12.77
CA LEU A 219 -6.39 -5.19 12.13
C LEU A 219 -5.60 -3.88 11.87
N VAL A 220 -6.20 -2.70 12.08
CA VAL A 220 -5.55 -1.40 11.85
C VAL A 220 -4.14 -1.30 12.48
N PRO A 221 -3.91 -1.63 13.77
CA PRO A 221 -2.59 -1.53 14.38
C PRO A 221 -1.56 -2.50 13.77
N TYR A 222 -2.02 -3.65 13.33
CA TYR A 222 -1.20 -4.73 12.81
C TYR A 222 -0.37 -4.33 11.58
N TRP A 223 -0.97 -3.62 10.62
CA TRP A 223 -0.30 -3.19 9.40
C TRP A 223 0.86 -2.23 9.68
N ALA A 224 0.62 -1.27 10.58
CA ALA A 224 1.63 -0.33 11.04
C ALA A 224 2.80 -1.03 11.76
N GLU A 225 2.52 -2.09 12.51
CA GLU A 225 3.53 -2.89 13.20
C GLU A 225 4.38 -3.70 12.22
N CYS A 226 3.76 -4.34 11.23
CA CYS A 226 4.46 -5.05 10.16
C CYS A 226 5.41 -4.14 9.37
N PHE A 227 4.96 -2.96 8.96
CA PHE A 227 5.79 -1.96 8.27
C PHE A 227 6.97 -1.51 9.14
N GLY A 228 6.75 -1.31 10.45
CA GLY A 228 7.75 -0.80 11.39
C GLY A 228 8.77 -1.83 11.88
N ILE A 229 8.68 -3.10 11.48
CA ILE A 229 9.44 -4.22 12.08
C ILE A 229 10.96 -4.03 12.03
N GLN A 230 11.50 -3.44 10.97
CA GLN A 230 12.93 -3.14 10.83
C GLN A 230 13.43 -2.15 11.90
N ASN A 231 12.61 -1.16 12.24
CA ASN A 231 12.96 -0.13 13.23
C ASN A 231 12.75 -0.61 14.67
N ALA A 232 11.86 -1.56 14.92
CA ALA A 232 11.62 -2.14 16.24
C ALA A 232 12.78 -3.03 16.70
N THR A 233 13.32 -3.85 15.81
CA THR A 233 14.46 -4.75 16.12
C THR A 233 15.74 -3.99 16.46
N CYS A 234 15.93 -2.79 15.94
CA CYS A 234 17.07 -1.92 16.32
C CYS A 234 16.96 -1.38 17.76
N LYS A 235 15.76 -1.22 18.32
CA LYS A 235 15.55 -0.70 19.69
C LYS A 235 15.77 -1.76 20.77
N VAL A 236 15.39 -3.01 20.54
CA VAL A 236 15.49 -4.10 21.53
C VAL A 236 16.95 -4.47 21.84
N GLN A 237 17.88 -4.22 20.91
CA GLN A 237 19.30 -4.48 21.14
C GLN A 237 20.02 -3.38 21.94
N ASN A 238 19.42 -2.18 22.10
CA ASN A 238 20.00 -1.07 22.85
C ASN A 238 19.53 -0.97 24.33
N GLU A 239 18.49 -1.72 24.76
CA GLU A 239 18.02 -1.69 26.14
C GLU A 239 18.89 -2.48 27.15
N GLY A 240 19.95 -3.13 26.66
CA GLY A 240 20.90 -3.91 27.49
C GLY A 240 22.24 -3.23 27.79
N THR A 241 22.50 -2.00 27.34
CA THR A 241 23.76 -1.30 27.58
C THR A 241 23.61 -0.15 28.57
N ASP A 242 24.50 -0.16 29.59
CA ASP A 242 24.65 0.81 30.67
C ASP A 242 24.65 2.27 30.16
N PRO A 243 23.86 3.20 30.75
CA PRO A 243 23.80 4.61 30.36
C PRO A 243 25.10 5.42 30.51
N SER A 244 26.15 4.83 31.09
CA SER A 244 27.43 5.51 31.34
C SER A 244 28.43 5.45 30.21
N THR A 245 28.16 4.79 29.10
CA THR A 245 29.06 4.69 27.95
C THR A 245 28.94 5.93 27.07
N THR A 246 30.01 6.73 27.07
CA THR A 246 30.17 8.02 26.43
C THR A 246 29.79 8.06 24.95
N LEU A 247 29.16 9.19 24.54
CA LEU A 247 28.74 9.65 23.21
C LEU A 247 29.72 9.48 22.02
N ARG A 248 30.85 8.81 22.20
CA ARG A 248 31.87 8.60 21.14
C ARG A 248 31.80 7.25 20.42
N SER A 249 31.07 6.27 20.93
CA SER A 249 30.92 4.95 20.28
C SER A 249 29.71 4.83 19.37
N ALA A 250 28.84 5.85 19.31
CA ALA A 250 27.61 5.81 18.51
C ALA A 250 27.82 6.00 16.98
N GLN A 251 29.03 6.27 16.53
CA GLN A 251 29.33 6.48 15.10
C GLN A 251 29.69 5.20 14.34
N ASP A 252 29.91 4.08 15.00
CA ASP A 252 30.35 2.82 14.36
C ASP A 252 29.37 1.64 14.52
N ASP A 253 28.21 1.86 15.13
CA ASP A 253 27.14 0.87 15.17
C ASP A 253 26.43 0.86 13.80
N ARG A 254 27.05 0.17 12.83
CA ARG A 254 26.39 -0.24 11.58
C ARG A 254 25.10 -0.95 11.99
N ARG A 255 23.96 -0.26 11.83
CA ARG A 255 22.62 -0.84 12.05
C ARG A 255 22.59 -2.19 11.34
N ARG A 256 22.66 -3.29 12.08
CA ARG A 256 22.56 -4.64 11.51
C ARG A 256 21.20 -4.74 10.85
N THR A 257 21.19 -4.66 9.54
CA THR A 257 19.97 -4.87 8.76
C THR A 257 19.60 -6.34 8.91
N ILE A 258 18.45 -6.64 9.52
CA ILE A 258 17.95 -8.01 9.63
C ILE A 258 17.70 -8.56 8.22
N THR A 259 17.98 -9.84 8.03
CA THR A 259 17.79 -10.53 6.74
C THR A 259 16.30 -10.63 6.37
N PRO A 260 15.95 -10.89 5.09
CA PRO A 260 14.58 -11.15 4.70
C PRO A 260 13.93 -12.28 5.53
N ALA A 261 14.60 -13.40 5.72
CA ALA A 261 14.10 -14.52 6.51
C ALA A 261 13.90 -14.17 8.01
N GLU A 262 14.83 -13.42 8.61
CA GLU A 262 14.68 -12.91 10.00
C GLU A 262 13.48 -11.98 10.12
N THR A 263 13.19 -11.15 9.11
CA THR A 263 12.00 -10.30 9.07
C THR A 263 10.73 -11.14 9.06
N PHE A 264 10.66 -12.15 8.19
CA PHE A 264 9.51 -13.06 8.15
C PHE A 264 9.30 -13.79 9.48
N ALA A 265 10.38 -14.26 10.11
CA ALA A 265 10.31 -14.89 11.43
C ALA A 265 9.75 -13.93 12.50
N ALA A 266 10.16 -12.64 12.46
CA ALA A 266 9.67 -11.61 13.37
C ALA A 266 8.20 -11.20 13.11
N LEU A 267 7.69 -11.29 11.87
CA LEU A 267 6.29 -11.05 11.54
C LEU A 267 5.33 -12.12 12.09
N ARG A 268 5.80 -13.35 12.28
CA ARG A 268 4.93 -14.48 12.70
C ARG A 268 4.21 -14.27 14.03
N PRO A 269 4.87 -13.85 15.14
CA PRO A 269 4.17 -13.59 16.40
C PRO A 269 3.15 -12.44 16.28
N ILE A 270 3.46 -11.41 15.48
CA ILE A 270 2.57 -10.28 15.22
C ILE A 270 1.32 -10.77 14.46
N GLY A 271 1.49 -11.60 13.40
CA GLY A 271 0.39 -12.20 12.65
C GLY A 271 -0.50 -13.11 13.51
N LYS A 272 0.10 -13.90 14.43
CA LYS A 272 -0.67 -14.71 15.39
C LYS A 272 -1.48 -13.86 16.36
N GLN A 273 -0.98 -12.68 16.74
CA GLN A 273 -1.76 -11.75 17.57
C GLN A 273 -2.91 -11.15 16.75
N ALA A 274 -2.65 -10.72 15.52
CA ALA A 274 -3.68 -10.22 14.61
C ALA A 274 -4.80 -11.26 14.35
N GLU A 275 -4.47 -12.55 14.20
CA GLU A 275 -5.48 -13.61 14.09
C GLU A 275 -6.35 -13.70 15.36
N ARG A 276 -5.76 -13.56 16.56
CA ARG A 276 -6.53 -13.55 17.82
C ARG A 276 -7.44 -12.33 17.93
N ASP A 277 -6.95 -11.15 17.55
CA ASP A 277 -7.71 -9.90 17.60
C ASP A 277 -8.87 -9.93 16.60
N MET A 278 -8.65 -10.44 15.38
CA MET A 278 -9.68 -10.71 14.39
C MET A 278 -10.76 -11.65 14.95
N LEU A 279 -10.37 -12.79 15.52
CA LEU A 279 -11.33 -13.76 16.08
C LEU A 279 -12.11 -13.17 17.25
N ALA A 280 -11.47 -12.37 18.10
CA ALA A 280 -12.15 -11.66 19.20
C ALA A 280 -13.19 -10.66 18.67
N ALA A 281 -12.84 -9.90 17.63
CA ALA A 281 -13.74 -8.90 17.03
C ALA A 281 -14.93 -9.52 16.29
N THR A 282 -14.78 -10.76 15.79
CA THR A 282 -15.78 -11.45 14.96
C THR A 282 -16.55 -12.54 15.72
N GLY A 283 -16.38 -12.67 17.03
CA GLY A 283 -17.02 -13.74 17.81
C GLY A 283 -16.50 -15.14 17.49
N GLY A 284 -15.25 -15.27 17.08
CA GLY A 284 -14.58 -16.54 16.74
C GLY A 284 -14.65 -16.92 15.27
N VAL A 285 -15.18 -16.06 14.40
CA VAL A 285 -15.31 -16.31 12.97
C VAL A 285 -14.04 -15.87 12.22
N ASN A 286 -13.53 -16.76 11.38
CA ASN A 286 -12.35 -16.49 10.55
C ASN A 286 -12.76 -15.74 9.26
N THR A 287 -12.53 -14.44 9.21
CA THR A 287 -12.86 -13.58 8.06
C THR A 287 -11.65 -13.25 7.18
N HIS A 288 -10.49 -12.92 7.77
CA HIS A 288 -9.34 -12.35 7.05
C HIS A 288 -8.01 -13.09 7.29
N LYS A 289 -8.03 -14.38 7.67
CA LYS A 289 -6.78 -15.10 7.99
C LYS A 289 -5.77 -15.12 6.84
N GLY A 290 -6.23 -15.34 5.61
CA GLY A 290 -5.39 -15.31 4.43
C GLY A 290 -4.84 -13.91 4.16
N ALA A 291 -5.70 -12.90 4.26
CA ALA A 291 -5.31 -11.50 4.10
C ALA A 291 -4.32 -11.03 5.18
N ILE A 292 -4.49 -11.45 6.47
CA ILE A 292 -3.52 -11.17 7.54
C ILE A 292 -2.13 -11.65 7.14
N PHE A 293 -2.04 -12.88 6.63
CA PHE A 293 -0.76 -13.43 6.19
C PHE A 293 -0.18 -12.64 5.01
N THR A 294 -0.96 -12.47 3.94
CA THR A 294 -0.47 -11.87 2.69
C THR A 294 -0.13 -10.38 2.85
N LEU A 295 -1.09 -9.58 3.32
CA LEU A 295 -0.87 -8.14 3.52
C LEU A 295 0.16 -7.86 4.61
N GLY A 296 0.23 -8.71 5.66
CA GLY A 296 1.28 -8.60 6.68
C GLY A 296 2.69 -8.77 6.12
N VAL A 297 2.89 -9.77 5.26
CA VAL A 297 4.17 -9.96 4.56
C VAL A 297 4.47 -8.79 3.63
N LEU A 298 3.48 -8.30 2.87
CA LEU A 298 3.66 -7.15 1.98
C LEU A 298 3.99 -5.86 2.75
N CYS A 299 3.29 -5.57 3.85
CA CYS A 299 3.63 -4.43 4.71
C CYS A 299 5.06 -4.54 5.25
N GLY A 300 5.50 -5.74 5.65
CA GLY A 300 6.88 -6.00 6.06
C GLY A 300 7.89 -5.81 4.93
N ALA A 301 7.58 -6.27 3.71
CA ALA A 301 8.39 -6.10 2.51
C ALA A 301 8.54 -4.61 2.14
N ILE A 302 7.43 -3.86 2.18
CA ILE A 302 7.44 -2.41 1.97
C ILE A 302 8.35 -1.74 3.02
N GLY A 303 8.18 -2.05 4.31
CA GLY A 303 8.98 -1.47 5.39
C GLY A 303 10.48 -1.77 5.26
N ARG A 304 10.84 -2.93 4.69
CA ARG A 304 12.25 -3.29 4.40
C ARG A 304 12.87 -2.47 3.27
N ARG A 305 12.09 -2.15 2.27
CA ARG A 305 12.55 -1.44 1.05
C ARG A 305 12.31 0.06 1.12
N TRP A 306 11.52 0.51 2.09
CA TRP A 306 11.20 1.91 2.30
C TRP A 306 12.42 2.73 2.73
N THR A 307 12.54 3.92 2.16
CA THR A 307 13.45 4.96 2.64
C THR A 307 12.69 6.28 2.76
N ALA A 308 13.12 7.14 3.68
CA ALA A 308 12.51 8.46 3.83
C ALA A 308 12.67 9.33 2.57
N ARG A 309 13.69 9.07 1.75
CA ARG A 309 14.00 9.82 0.52
C ARG A 309 13.15 9.38 -0.68
N GLU A 310 12.90 8.08 -0.81
CA GLU A 310 12.22 7.49 -1.97
C GLU A 310 10.74 7.19 -1.69
N GLY A 311 10.37 6.96 -0.43
CA GLY A 311 9.03 6.57 -0.05
C GLY A 311 8.75 5.09 -0.26
N PHE A 312 7.57 4.77 -0.79
CA PHE A 312 7.16 3.40 -1.06
C PHE A 312 7.88 2.85 -2.30
N PRO A 313 8.39 1.61 -2.23
CA PRO A 313 8.99 0.96 -3.39
C PRO A 313 7.94 0.63 -4.45
N SER A 314 8.39 0.38 -5.70
CA SER A 314 7.51 -0.09 -6.76
C SER A 314 6.91 -1.47 -6.43
N VAL A 315 5.76 -1.79 -7.05
CA VAL A 315 5.07 -3.06 -6.83
C VAL A 315 5.98 -4.26 -7.08
N ASP A 316 6.78 -4.24 -8.15
CA ASP A 316 7.69 -5.34 -8.45
C ASP A 316 8.73 -5.56 -7.36
N ILE A 317 9.31 -4.49 -6.82
CA ILE A 317 10.26 -4.57 -5.69
C ILE A 317 9.59 -5.14 -4.45
N ILE A 318 8.34 -4.77 -4.18
CA ILE A 318 7.56 -5.29 -3.04
C ILE A 318 7.34 -6.79 -3.18
N LEU A 319 6.90 -7.24 -4.34
CA LEU A 319 6.60 -8.65 -4.61
C LEU A 319 7.86 -9.52 -4.58
N ASP A 320 8.97 -9.04 -5.14
CA ASP A 320 10.27 -9.73 -5.09
C ASP A 320 10.80 -9.82 -3.64
N GLU A 321 10.67 -8.76 -2.84
CA GLU A 321 11.07 -8.77 -1.44
C GLU A 321 10.19 -9.72 -0.60
N ALA A 322 8.87 -9.78 -0.86
CA ALA A 322 7.96 -10.71 -0.21
C ALA A 322 8.37 -12.18 -0.49
N ALA A 323 8.71 -12.48 -1.74
CA ALA A 323 9.26 -13.79 -2.11
C ALA A 323 10.59 -14.09 -1.41
N ALA A 324 11.52 -13.14 -1.39
CA ALA A 324 12.81 -13.28 -0.72
C ALA A 324 12.67 -13.53 0.79
N MET A 325 11.67 -12.91 1.43
CA MET A 325 11.37 -13.09 2.86
C MET A 325 10.84 -14.50 3.18
N THR A 326 10.06 -15.09 2.29
CA THR A 326 9.19 -16.22 2.63
C THR A 326 9.61 -17.54 1.99
N ARG A 327 10.22 -17.52 0.80
CA ARG A 327 10.45 -18.70 -0.03
C ARG A 327 11.17 -19.83 0.71
N GLU A 328 12.36 -19.56 1.22
CA GLU A 328 13.18 -20.59 1.87
C GLU A 328 12.45 -21.24 3.06
N THR A 329 11.84 -20.42 3.93
CA THR A 329 11.15 -20.89 5.11
C THR A 329 9.91 -21.71 4.75
N LEU A 330 9.11 -21.25 3.79
CA LEU A 330 7.89 -21.96 3.39
C LEU A 330 8.19 -23.25 2.63
N GLU A 331 9.23 -23.29 1.81
CA GLU A 331 9.67 -24.52 1.14
C GLU A 331 10.17 -25.60 2.12
N GLN A 332 10.83 -25.19 3.19
CA GLN A 332 11.27 -26.10 4.24
C GLN A 332 10.12 -26.61 5.11
N GLU A 333 9.13 -25.76 5.38
CA GLU A 333 7.98 -26.10 6.23
C GLU A 333 6.93 -26.94 5.50
N LEU A 334 6.70 -26.71 4.22
CA LEU A 334 5.68 -27.42 3.45
C LEU A 334 5.79 -28.95 3.48
N PRO A 335 6.98 -29.59 3.44
CA PRO A 335 7.11 -31.05 3.55
C PRO A 335 7.11 -31.58 4.98
N ALA A 336 7.50 -30.78 5.98
CA ALA A 336 7.81 -31.21 7.35
C ALA A 336 6.60 -31.28 8.31
N ALA A 337 5.41 -31.07 7.81
CA ALA A 337 4.24 -30.70 8.58
C ALA A 337 3.60 -31.75 9.49
N HIS A 338 3.51 -31.42 10.75
CA HIS A 338 2.50 -31.92 11.71
C HIS A 338 1.30 -30.95 11.69
N TRP A 339 0.42 -31.04 10.73
CA TRP A 339 -0.38 -29.96 10.28
C TRP A 339 -1.86 -30.17 10.58
N ASN A 340 -2.49 -29.18 11.20
CA ASN A 340 -3.89 -29.24 11.65
C ASN A 340 -4.82 -28.26 10.89
N THR A 341 -4.41 -27.74 9.73
CA THR A 341 -5.23 -26.79 8.98
C THR A 341 -5.78 -27.37 7.67
N ALA A 342 -6.92 -26.84 7.18
CA ALA A 342 -7.54 -27.29 5.93
C ALA A 342 -6.59 -27.15 4.73
N GLY A 343 -5.81 -26.08 4.64
CA GLY A 343 -4.84 -25.85 3.55
C GLY A 343 -3.76 -26.92 3.49
N GLU A 344 -3.36 -27.45 4.63
CA GLU A 344 -2.37 -28.51 4.78
C GLU A 344 -2.91 -29.88 4.34
N ALA A 345 -4.16 -30.17 4.71
CA ALA A 345 -4.84 -31.34 4.23
C ALA A 345 -4.94 -31.34 2.68
N LEU A 346 -5.23 -30.17 2.08
CA LEU A 346 -5.30 -30.00 0.64
C LEU A 346 -3.93 -30.13 -0.04
N TYR A 347 -2.86 -29.59 0.57
CA TYR A 347 -1.50 -29.78 0.08
C TYR A 347 -1.13 -31.27 0.01
N ARG A 348 -1.44 -32.02 1.06
CA ARG A 348 -1.17 -33.46 1.11
C ARG A 348 -1.98 -34.23 0.07
N GLN A 349 -3.23 -33.84 -0.15
CA GLN A 349 -4.15 -34.55 -1.03
C GLN A 349 -3.96 -34.20 -2.51
N TYR A 350 -3.68 -32.91 -2.81
CA TYR A 350 -3.68 -32.37 -4.18
C TYR A 350 -2.36 -31.70 -4.59
N GLY A 351 -1.42 -31.51 -3.68
CA GLY A 351 -0.17 -30.76 -3.93
C GLY A 351 -0.33 -29.25 -3.99
N THR A 352 -1.52 -28.72 -3.66
CA THR A 352 -1.85 -27.30 -3.78
C THR A 352 -1.17 -26.49 -2.68
N ARG A 353 -0.29 -25.55 -3.06
CA ARG A 353 0.47 -24.70 -2.12
C ARG A 353 -0.37 -23.54 -1.55
N GLY A 354 -1.50 -23.21 -2.22
CA GLY A 354 -2.41 -22.12 -1.84
C GLY A 354 -1.72 -20.75 -1.70
N ILE A 355 -2.26 -19.91 -0.84
CA ILE A 355 -1.76 -18.54 -0.63
C ILE A 355 -0.29 -18.47 -0.15
N ARG A 356 0.19 -19.52 0.55
CA ARG A 356 1.61 -19.59 0.96
C ARG A 356 2.53 -19.79 -0.24
N GLY A 357 2.12 -20.62 -1.21
CA GLY A 357 2.83 -20.77 -2.47
C GLY A 357 2.83 -19.48 -3.28
N GLU A 358 1.68 -18.81 -3.39
CA GLU A 358 1.58 -17.52 -4.06
C GLU A 358 2.59 -16.51 -3.50
N VAL A 359 2.65 -16.34 -2.18
CA VAL A 359 3.59 -15.39 -1.56
C VAL A 359 5.04 -15.81 -1.74
N ALA A 360 5.35 -17.10 -1.61
CA ALA A 360 6.72 -17.61 -1.81
C ALA A 360 7.23 -17.43 -3.25
N ASP A 361 6.32 -17.43 -4.22
CA ASP A 361 6.63 -17.23 -5.65
C ASP A 361 6.53 -15.76 -6.10
N GLY A 362 6.23 -14.82 -5.18
CA GLY A 362 6.10 -13.39 -5.47
C GLY A 362 4.74 -13.01 -6.02
N LEU A 363 3.68 -13.73 -5.61
CA LEU A 363 2.28 -13.48 -5.97
C LEU A 363 2.04 -13.40 -7.49
N PRO A 364 2.37 -14.46 -8.26
CA PRO A 364 2.20 -14.46 -9.72
C PRO A 364 0.74 -14.19 -10.13
N ALA A 365 -0.24 -14.69 -9.40
CA ALA A 365 -1.66 -14.40 -9.67
C ALA A 365 -1.98 -12.90 -9.58
N VAL A 366 -1.30 -12.16 -8.72
CA VAL A 366 -1.47 -10.69 -8.62
C VAL A 366 -0.65 -9.98 -9.68
N ARG A 367 0.63 -10.33 -9.80
CA ARG A 367 1.57 -9.69 -10.73
C ARG A 367 1.14 -9.83 -12.20
N GLU A 368 0.70 -11.02 -12.60
CA GLU A 368 0.47 -11.37 -14.00
C GLU A 368 -1.02 -11.35 -14.39
N VAL A 369 -1.95 -11.45 -13.44
CA VAL A 369 -3.38 -11.51 -13.73
C VAL A 369 -4.12 -10.33 -13.13
N SER A 370 -4.30 -10.28 -11.80
CA SER A 370 -5.31 -9.40 -11.21
C SER A 370 -4.93 -7.91 -11.27
N LEU A 371 -3.70 -7.52 -11.00
CA LEU A 371 -3.31 -6.12 -11.02
C LEU A 371 -3.33 -5.52 -12.44
N PRO A 372 -2.77 -6.19 -13.47
CA PRO A 372 -2.90 -5.72 -14.85
C PRO A 372 -4.36 -5.65 -15.33
N VAL A 373 -5.18 -6.65 -15.02
CA VAL A 373 -6.61 -6.66 -15.38
C VAL A 373 -7.34 -5.50 -14.72
N PHE A 374 -7.17 -5.32 -13.40
CA PHE A 374 -7.83 -4.26 -12.66
C PHE A 374 -7.52 -2.87 -13.24
N ARG A 375 -6.24 -2.60 -13.48
CA ARG A 375 -5.80 -1.34 -14.10
C ARG A 375 -6.33 -1.15 -15.52
N ALA A 376 -6.38 -2.22 -16.32
CA ALA A 376 -6.94 -2.16 -17.66
C ALA A 376 -8.45 -1.86 -17.64
N MET A 377 -9.21 -2.44 -16.70
CA MET A 377 -10.64 -2.17 -16.56
C MET A 377 -10.89 -0.71 -16.14
N LEU A 378 -10.09 -0.17 -15.22
CA LEU A 378 -10.16 1.26 -14.87
C LEU A 378 -9.80 2.16 -16.07
N ALA A 379 -8.78 1.82 -16.84
CA ALA A 379 -8.38 2.56 -18.04
C ALA A 379 -9.45 2.53 -19.15
N GLN A 380 -10.30 1.50 -19.20
CA GLN A 380 -11.48 1.42 -20.06
C GLN A 380 -12.68 2.24 -19.53
N GLY A 381 -12.55 2.87 -18.36
CA GLY A 381 -13.58 3.75 -17.79
C GLY A 381 -14.60 3.04 -16.89
N LEU A 382 -14.36 1.78 -16.50
CA LEU A 382 -15.19 1.13 -15.48
C LEU A 382 -15.00 1.82 -14.13
N ASP A 383 -16.06 1.90 -13.34
CA ASP A 383 -15.92 2.26 -11.93
C ASP A 383 -15.18 1.16 -11.14
N ARG A 384 -14.62 1.52 -9.97
CA ARG A 384 -13.79 0.61 -9.17
C ARG A 384 -14.52 -0.67 -8.76
N ASN A 385 -15.82 -0.60 -8.45
CA ASN A 385 -16.61 -1.76 -8.08
C ASN A 385 -16.70 -2.76 -9.24
N HIS A 386 -17.05 -2.28 -10.42
CA HIS A 386 -17.18 -3.13 -11.61
C HIS A 386 -15.82 -3.69 -12.03
N ALA A 387 -14.76 -2.85 -12.05
CA ALA A 387 -13.40 -3.30 -12.33
C ALA A 387 -12.94 -4.42 -11.37
N ALA A 388 -13.20 -4.27 -10.06
CA ALA A 388 -12.86 -5.27 -9.05
C ALA A 388 -13.67 -6.56 -9.21
N ALA A 389 -14.98 -6.48 -9.53
CA ALA A 389 -15.81 -7.65 -9.78
C ALA A 389 -15.35 -8.46 -11.00
N VAL A 390 -14.98 -7.79 -12.09
CA VAL A 390 -14.38 -8.44 -13.28
C VAL A 390 -13.02 -9.04 -12.96
N THR A 391 -12.19 -8.34 -12.19
CA THR A 391 -10.88 -8.85 -11.74
C THR A 391 -11.03 -10.12 -10.90
N LEU A 392 -12.03 -10.18 -10.02
CA LEU A 392 -12.34 -11.39 -9.26
C LEU A 392 -12.69 -12.58 -10.16
N LEU A 393 -13.46 -12.36 -11.24
CA LEU A 393 -13.74 -13.42 -12.21
C LEU A 393 -12.48 -13.94 -12.89
N HIS A 394 -11.56 -13.05 -13.26
CA HIS A 394 -10.25 -13.46 -13.81
C HIS A 394 -9.44 -14.28 -12.79
N LEU A 395 -9.46 -13.91 -11.52
CA LEU A 395 -8.84 -14.71 -10.45
C LEU A 395 -9.49 -16.09 -10.35
N ILE A 396 -10.83 -16.17 -10.29
CA ILE A 396 -11.56 -17.45 -10.20
C ILE A 396 -11.24 -18.35 -11.42
N ALA A 397 -11.14 -17.77 -12.62
CA ALA A 397 -10.89 -18.52 -13.84
C ALA A 397 -9.45 -19.08 -13.91
N ASN A 398 -8.45 -18.36 -13.34
CA ASN A 398 -7.04 -18.66 -13.58
C ASN A 398 -6.28 -19.17 -12.35
N VAL A 399 -6.83 -19.03 -11.13
CA VAL A 399 -6.13 -19.39 -9.89
C VAL A 399 -6.70 -20.67 -9.26
N GLU A 400 -5.86 -21.49 -8.67
CA GLU A 400 -6.28 -22.65 -7.89
C GLU A 400 -6.67 -22.21 -6.47
N ASP A 401 -7.97 -22.09 -6.19
CA ASP A 401 -8.50 -21.64 -4.91
C ASP A 401 -8.71 -22.81 -3.94
N THR A 402 -7.97 -22.78 -2.83
CA THR A 402 -8.05 -23.83 -1.78
C THR A 402 -9.40 -23.87 -1.06
N ASN A 403 -10.14 -22.76 -0.98
CA ASN A 403 -11.47 -22.74 -0.39
C ASN A 403 -12.51 -23.38 -1.31
N LEU A 404 -12.40 -23.17 -2.62
CA LEU A 404 -13.22 -23.90 -3.61
C LEU A 404 -12.97 -25.40 -3.55
N LEU A 405 -11.69 -25.81 -3.49
CA LEU A 405 -11.31 -27.23 -3.33
C LEU A 405 -11.83 -27.82 -2.02
N HIS A 406 -11.75 -27.08 -0.92
CA HIS A 406 -12.22 -27.53 0.39
C HIS A 406 -13.75 -27.71 0.42
N ARG A 407 -14.52 -26.77 -0.18
CA ARG A 407 -15.98 -26.76 -0.14
C ARG A 407 -16.63 -27.67 -1.19
N GLY A 408 -16.11 -27.69 -2.41
CA GLY A 408 -16.71 -28.37 -3.55
C GLY A 408 -15.89 -29.52 -4.13
N GLY A 409 -14.71 -29.81 -3.55
CA GLY A 409 -13.78 -30.75 -4.14
C GLY A 409 -13.28 -30.32 -5.52
N PRO A 410 -12.52 -31.20 -6.23
CA PRO A 410 -12.02 -30.90 -7.57
C PRO A 410 -13.12 -30.55 -8.58
N ALA A 411 -14.26 -31.22 -8.51
CA ALA A 411 -15.40 -30.97 -9.42
C ALA A 411 -16.03 -29.60 -9.21
N GLY A 412 -16.20 -29.17 -7.94
CA GLY A 412 -16.72 -27.84 -7.63
C GLY A 412 -15.75 -26.71 -8.02
N ALA A 413 -14.46 -26.92 -7.79
CA ALA A 413 -13.43 -25.98 -8.21
C ALA A 413 -13.32 -25.85 -9.75
N ALA A 414 -13.38 -27.00 -10.46
CA ALA A 414 -13.39 -27.00 -11.93
C ALA A 414 -14.63 -26.27 -12.49
N TRP A 415 -15.81 -26.57 -11.95
CA TRP A 415 -17.04 -25.90 -12.33
C TRP A 415 -16.96 -24.38 -12.13
N ALA A 416 -16.48 -23.93 -10.98
CA ALA A 416 -16.34 -22.49 -10.70
C ALA A 416 -15.44 -21.80 -11.71
N ARG A 417 -14.33 -22.44 -12.06
CA ARG A 417 -13.37 -21.94 -13.05
C ARG A 417 -13.97 -21.86 -14.44
N GLU A 418 -14.66 -22.92 -14.87
CA GLU A 418 -15.36 -22.97 -16.16
C GLU A 418 -16.41 -21.86 -16.29
N GLN A 419 -17.26 -21.67 -15.26
CA GLN A 419 -18.30 -20.64 -15.31
C GLN A 419 -17.73 -19.23 -15.35
N ALA A 420 -16.67 -18.95 -14.59
CA ALA A 420 -15.99 -17.67 -14.66
C ALA A 420 -15.34 -17.46 -16.05
N ALA A 421 -14.70 -18.50 -16.60
CA ALA A 421 -14.10 -18.45 -17.93
C ALA A 421 -15.16 -18.26 -19.04
N GLU A 422 -16.28 -18.96 -19.00
CA GLU A 422 -17.40 -18.78 -19.96
C GLU A 422 -17.97 -17.37 -19.94
N LEU A 423 -18.06 -16.76 -18.74
CA LEU A 423 -18.55 -15.40 -18.60
C LEU A 423 -17.57 -14.36 -19.17
N LEU A 424 -16.27 -14.61 -19.05
CA LEU A 424 -15.21 -13.74 -19.58
C LEU A 424 -14.95 -13.98 -21.07
N PHE A 425 -15.00 -15.22 -21.53
CA PHE A 425 -14.64 -15.67 -22.89
C PHE A 425 -15.77 -16.50 -23.49
N PRO A 426 -16.94 -15.89 -23.81
CA PRO A 426 -18.02 -16.62 -24.41
C PRO A 426 -17.57 -17.19 -25.75
N ALA A 427 -17.74 -18.52 -25.93
CA ALA A 427 -17.46 -19.15 -27.23
C ALA A 427 -18.29 -18.44 -28.31
N CYS A 428 -17.63 -17.93 -29.34
CA CYS A 428 -18.35 -17.52 -30.55
C CYS A 428 -19.07 -18.74 -31.10
N HIS A 429 -20.39 -18.78 -30.98
CA HIS A 429 -21.23 -19.71 -31.75
C HIS A 429 -21.26 -19.27 -33.21
N SER A 430 -20.13 -19.40 -33.91
CA SER A 430 -20.13 -19.44 -35.35
C SER A 430 -20.22 -20.91 -35.74
N GLU A 431 -21.42 -21.32 -36.14
CA GLU A 431 -21.78 -22.46 -37.01
C GLU A 431 -20.80 -23.63 -37.00
N ARG A 432 -21.00 -24.61 -36.11
CA ARG A 432 -20.56 -25.98 -36.39
C ARG A 432 -21.42 -26.53 -37.53
N SER A 433 -20.95 -26.34 -38.76
CA SER A 433 -21.32 -27.24 -39.84
C SER A 433 -20.83 -28.65 -39.48
N GLU A 434 -21.75 -29.58 -39.49
CA GLU A 434 -21.51 -31.01 -39.31
C GLU A 434 -20.54 -31.47 -40.42
N GLU A 435 -19.26 -31.65 -40.09
CA GLU A 435 -18.35 -32.41 -40.93
C GLU A 435 -17.73 -33.56 -40.14
N SER A 436 -17.98 -34.73 -40.65
CA SER A 436 -17.66 -36.09 -40.28
C SER A 436 -16.34 -36.32 -39.57
N VAL A 437 -16.39 -37.04 -38.47
CA VAL A 437 -15.30 -37.66 -37.71
C VAL A 437 -14.74 -38.85 -38.50
N PRO A 438 -13.42 -38.95 -38.79
CA PRO A 438 -12.78 -40.21 -39.19
C PRO A 438 -12.40 -41.02 -37.95
N PRO A 439 -12.36 -42.38 -38.08
CA PRO A 439 -12.23 -43.28 -36.94
C PRO A 439 -10.80 -43.34 -36.37
N ALA A 440 -10.73 -43.56 -35.06
CA ALA A 440 -9.54 -43.67 -34.25
C ALA A 440 -8.56 -44.76 -34.77
N ALA A 441 -7.33 -44.36 -35.01
CA ALA A 441 -6.21 -45.28 -35.17
C ALA A 441 -5.53 -45.50 -33.80
N SER A 442 -5.43 -46.78 -33.46
CA SER A 442 -4.77 -47.34 -32.29
C SER A 442 -3.30 -46.89 -32.19
N LEU A 443 -2.89 -46.33 -31.05
CA LEU A 443 -1.49 -46.12 -30.70
C LEU A 443 -1.08 -47.06 -29.58
N GLU A 444 -0.17 -47.94 -29.92
CA GLU A 444 0.48 -48.94 -29.09
C GLU A 444 1.26 -48.30 -27.94
N LYS A 445 1.21 -48.97 -26.79
CA LYS A 445 2.03 -48.75 -25.60
C LYS A 445 3.53 -48.88 -25.90
N ARG A 446 4.30 -47.83 -25.68
CA ARG A 446 5.72 -47.95 -25.37
C ARG A 446 5.94 -47.50 -23.93
N THR A 447 6.25 -48.51 -23.10
CA THR A 447 6.82 -48.33 -21.77
C THR A 447 8.29 -48.02 -21.92
N ASP A 448 8.72 -46.85 -21.45
CA ASP A 448 10.10 -46.65 -21.02
C ASP A 448 10.12 -45.86 -19.72
N SER A 449 10.65 -46.57 -18.71
CA SER A 449 10.81 -46.10 -17.34
C SER A 449 12.16 -45.41 -17.21
N SER A 450 12.20 -44.15 -16.87
CA SER A 450 13.17 -43.48 -16.01
C SER A 450 13.23 -41.99 -16.29
N THR A 451 12.38 -41.21 -15.67
CA THR A 451 12.65 -39.79 -15.46
C THR A 451 12.15 -39.39 -14.07
N SER A 452 13.03 -38.77 -13.36
CA SER A 452 12.90 -38.27 -11.99
C SER A 452 11.72 -37.30 -11.83
N PRO A 453 10.97 -37.28 -10.69
CA PRO A 453 9.76 -36.49 -10.51
C PRO A 453 9.95 -34.98 -10.46
N ARG A 454 11.19 -34.47 -10.55
CA ARG A 454 11.48 -33.02 -10.38
C ARG A 454 11.31 -32.16 -11.63
N SER A 455 11.34 -32.72 -12.83
CA SER A 455 11.19 -31.94 -14.07
C SER A 455 9.74 -31.73 -14.50
N ALA A 456 8.83 -32.60 -14.10
CA ALA A 456 7.42 -32.53 -14.51
C ALA A 456 6.59 -31.48 -13.75
N GLN A 457 7.10 -30.96 -12.64
CA GLN A 457 6.40 -29.97 -11.82
C GLN A 457 6.66 -28.51 -12.29
N ASN A 458 7.86 -28.23 -12.80
CA ASN A 458 8.17 -26.89 -13.34
C ASN A 458 7.48 -26.64 -14.69
N ASP A 459 7.39 -27.67 -15.56
CA ASP A 459 6.76 -27.53 -16.88
C ASP A 459 5.22 -27.34 -16.80
N ARG A 460 4.58 -27.73 -15.69
CA ARG A 460 3.13 -27.52 -15.49
C ARG A 460 2.78 -26.12 -14.98
N GLN A 461 3.69 -25.42 -14.31
CA GLN A 461 3.45 -24.07 -13.82
C GLN A 461 3.66 -22.99 -14.91
N GLU A 462 4.61 -23.18 -15.84
CA GLU A 462 4.81 -22.25 -16.96
C GLU A 462 3.65 -22.26 -17.98
N THR A 463 2.81 -23.31 -17.99
CA THR A 463 1.69 -23.43 -18.94
C THR A 463 0.36 -22.88 -18.40
N LEU A 464 0.30 -22.44 -17.13
CA LEU A 464 -0.96 -22.16 -16.42
C LEU A 464 -1.34 -20.66 -16.31
N MET A 465 -0.43 -19.75 -16.59
CA MET A 465 -0.74 -18.29 -16.52
C MET A 465 -0.61 -17.65 -17.90
N PRO A 466 -1.72 -17.43 -18.62
CA PRO A 466 -1.68 -16.63 -19.85
C PRO A 466 -1.20 -15.21 -19.51
N LYS A 467 -0.36 -14.65 -20.38
CA LYS A 467 0.14 -13.27 -20.18
C LYS A 467 -1.04 -12.31 -20.10
N ALA A 468 -0.97 -11.34 -19.19
CA ALA A 468 -2.06 -10.38 -18.93
C ALA A 468 -2.63 -9.73 -20.20
N ALA A 469 -1.80 -9.46 -21.19
CA ALA A 469 -2.21 -8.92 -22.48
C ALA A 469 -3.19 -9.85 -23.23
N GLU A 470 -2.98 -11.17 -23.18
CA GLU A 470 -3.86 -12.16 -23.83
C GLU A 470 -5.20 -12.27 -23.10
N LEU A 471 -5.18 -12.20 -21.75
CA LEU A 471 -6.40 -12.18 -20.93
C LEU A 471 -7.25 -10.94 -21.21
N ILE A 472 -6.62 -9.78 -21.31
CA ILE A 472 -7.32 -8.50 -21.51
C ILE A 472 -7.87 -8.38 -22.94
N LEU A 473 -7.08 -8.76 -23.95
CA LEU A 473 -7.47 -8.65 -25.37
C LEU A 473 -8.57 -9.64 -25.77
N GLY A 474 -8.64 -10.79 -25.12
CA GLY A 474 -9.60 -11.86 -25.45
C GLY A 474 -10.88 -11.83 -24.60
N SER A 475 -10.90 -11.08 -23.49
CA SER A 475 -12.05 -11.07 -22.59
C SER A 475 -13.05 -9.98 -22.93
N ARG A 476 -14.35 -10.29 -22.73
CA ARG A 476 -15.39 -9.27 -22.64
C ARG A 476 -15.51 -8.74 -21.19
N VAL A 477 -16.17 -7.62 -21.02
CA VAL A 477 -16.56 -7.10 -19.71
C VAL A 477 -17.99 -7.58 -19.39
N PRO A 478 -18.18 -8.55 -18.48
CA PRO A 478 -19.51 -8.95 -18.05
C PRO A 478 -20.23 -7.82 -17.31
N SER A 479 -21.54 -7.72 -17.49
CA SER A 479 -22.37 -6.80 -16.71
C SER A 479 -22.48 -7.25 -15.25
N LEU A 480 -22.71 -6.32 -14.33
CA LEU A 480 -22.96 -6.66 -12.91
C LEU A 480 -24.17 -7.59 -12.73
N GLN A 481 -25.15 -7.55 -13.64
CA GLN A 481 -26.31 -8.45 -13.59
C GLN A 481 -25.92 -9.91 -13.93
N GLU A 482 -25.05 -10.13 -14.90
CA GLU A 482 -24.52 -11.45 -15.25
C GLU A 482 -23.67 -12.02 -14.10
N ILE A 483 -22.85 -11.17 -13.46
CA ILE A 483 -22.08 -11.57 -12.29
C ILE A 483 -22.99 -11.92 -11.11
N ALA A 484 -24.10 -11.20 -10.91
CA ALA A 484 -25.09 -11.50 -9.88
C ALA A 484 -25.83 -12.83 -10.15
N GLU A 485 -26.03 -13.21 -11.41
CA GLU A 485 -26.59 -14.53 -11.74
C GLU A 485 -25.59 -15.63 -11.39
N LEU A 486 -24.32 -15.43 -11.68
CA LEU A 486 -23.26 -16.37 -11.29
C LEU A 486 -23.15 -16.49 -9.76
N ASP A 487 -23.28 -15.39 -9.01
CA ASP A 487 -23.31 -15.39 -7.54
C ASP A 487 -24.43 -16.32 -7.01
N ARG A 488 -25.65 -16.23 -7.54
CA ARG A 488 -26.75 -17.12 -7.15
C ARG A 488 -26.40 -18.60 -7.36
N GLN A 489 -25.72 -18.94 -8.45
CA GLN A 489 -25.29 -20.31 -8.73
C GLN A 489 -24.21 -20.80 -7.76
N PHE A 490 -23.24 -19.93 -7.38
CA PHE A 490 -22.24 -20.23 -6.35
C PHE A 490 -22.91 -20.49 -4.99
N ILE A 491 -23.86 -19.65 -4.60
CA ILE A 491 -24.62 -19.80 -3.34
C ILE A 491 -25.39 -21.13 -3.31
N GLN A 492 -26.09 -21.48 -4.38
CA GLN A 492 -26.81 -22.76 -4.50
C GLN A 492 -25.88 -23.96 -4.33
N ARG A 493 -24.67 -23.88 -4.87
CA ARG A 493 -23.63 -24.92 -4.78
C ARG A 493 -22.79 -24.83 -3.49
N LYS A 494 -23.00 -23.82 -2.65
CA LYS A 494 -22.24 -23.55 -1.42
C LYS A 494 -20.74 -23.35 -1.68
N LEU A 495 -20.37 -22.85 -2.85
CA LEU A 495 -19.00 -22.54 -3.24
C LEU A 495 -18.64 -21.12 -2.81
N SER A 496 -17.38 -20.90 -2.42
CA SER A 496 -16.84 -19.59 -2.01
C SER A 496 -15.36 -19.50 -2.37
N PRO A 497 -14.98 -18.58 -3.29
CA PRO A 497 -13.60 -18.40 -3.73
C PRO A 497 -12.84 -17.47 -2.79
N GLY A 498 -12.69 -17.87 -1.51
CA GLY A 498 -12.08 -17.02 -0.48
C GLY A 498 -10.59 -16.70 -0.73
N GLY A 499 -9.84 -17.61 -1.35
CA GLY A 499 -8.46 -17.35 -1.75
C GLY A 499 -8.37 -16.28 -2.85
N CYS A 500 -9.30 -16.28 -3.81
CA CYS A 500 -9.40 -15.23 -4.83
C CYS A 500 -9.81 -13.87 -4.21
N ALA A 501 -10.63 -13.87 -3.15
CA ALA A 501 -10.99 -12.65 -2.41
C ALA A 501 -9.75 -12.06 -1.70
N ASP A 502 -8.93 -12.88 -1.03
CA ASP A 502 -7.66 -12.44 -0.42
C ASP A 502 -6.71 -11.83 -1.47
N LEU A 503 -6.60 -12.43 -2.67
CA LEU A 503 -5.79 -11.90 -3.78
C LEU A 503 -6.37 -10.60 -4.36
N LEU A 504 -7.71 -10.46 -4.40
CA LEU A 504 -8.35 -9.20 -4.79
C LEU A 504 -8.03 -8.09 -3.79
N ALA A 505 -8.09 -8.36 -2.49
CA ALA A 505 -7.71 -7.39 -1.46
C ALA A 505 -6.24 -6.94 -1.63
N VAL A 506 -5.33 -7.88 -1.93
CA VAL A 506 -3.92 -7.56 -2.26
C VAL A 506 -3.82 -6.68 -3.51
N THR A 507 -4.59 -6.97 -4.54
CA THR A 507 -4.63 -6.18 -5.79
C THR A 507 -5.05 -4.74 -5.51
N LEU A 508 -6.14 -4.55 -4.76
CA LEU A 508 -6.66 -3.23 -4.38
C LEU A 508 -5.66 -2.46 -3.50
N PHE A 509 -4.98 -3.16 -2.59
CA PHE A 509 -3.91 -2.57 -1.77
C PHE A 509 -2.74 -2.07 -2.61
N LEU A 510 -2.19 -2.93 -3.49
CA LEU A 510 -1.03 -2.57 -4.33
C LEU A 510 -1.36 -1.48 -5.36
N ASP A 511 -2.58 -1.47 -5.89
CA ASP A 511 -3.04 -0.40 -6.78
C ASP A 511 -3.20 0.95 -6.07
N SER A 512 -3.51 0.93 -4.78
CA SER A 512 -3.70 2.15 -3.97
C SER A 512 -2.39 2.76 -3.48
N LEU A 513 -1.26 2.06 -3.59
CA LEU A 513 0.04 2.62 -3.20
C LEU A 513 0.35 3.84 -4.07
N PRO A 514 0.84 4.95 -3.46
CA PRO A 514 1.28 6.09 -4.23
C PRO A 514 2.39 5.65 -5.20
N THR A 515 2.08 5.63 -6.50
CA THR A 515 3.10 5.50 -7.54
C THR A 515 3.93 6.77 -7.55
N GLU A 516 5.25 6.65 -7.73
CA GLU A 516 6.27 7.70 -7.70
C GLU A 516 5.74 9.11 -8.08
N LEU A 517 6.02 10.07 -7.18
CA LEU A 517 5.84 11.50 -7.41
C LEU A 517 6.79 12.02 -8.49
#